data_2595b640a3ba672bbd9efa41da358078
#
_entry.id   2595b640a3ba672bbd9efa41da358078
#
_cell.length_a   1.000
_cell.length_b   1.000
_cell.length_c   1.000
_cell.angle_alpha   90.00
_cell.angle_beta   90.00
_cell.angle_gamma   90.00
#
_symmetry.space_group_name_H-M   'P 1'
#
loop_
_entity.id
_entity.type
_entity.pdbx_description
1 polymer ?
#
loop_
_entity_poly.entity_id
_entity_poly.type
_entity_poly.pdbx_seq_one_letter_code
_entity_poly.pdbx_strand_id
1 'polypeptide(L)'
;TKTSNSIKIVDPADDKYEYGIAESESAAPQWQPEKTFTSPKPAHTYYVTLRVKATDSRFASKPAERLSVTTPDILQIGGSGTVSFEAKGTYGQTLADIPVQLAAGFQVVNYGGSPVSGTWSFSKDQKGTPASSIYPEVKGTTAYQVEFIPDGASEGQYGETLTQSVIPEISPIELQAVVKTPIEKSYDGSTDIALEATVKIGASGQSYTISGLKGSFADANAGTGKPVTVDSSEARVETGESAVNLQNYLITYPAQTGTIHQIQGSVSIDPQTWTGEKTYGDDSFPLTGVKRVGDGVLNYTSSDENVLTVDAQGQVTIKGTGSADVSITMAEGTNYLGASTPVKGRITIEKGTLTLTLTAVNRNTGAQQSEGILGTYEDDFDIIAGIQGAYGDRLQGKIRFYDNGNQVPDTIPVGETGTAVLNLTKP
;
A
#
# COMPACT_ATOMS: atom_id res chain seq x y z
N THR A 1 19.22 -38.72 57.76
CA THR A 1 18.72 -37.87 56.66
C THR A 1 17.34 -38.31 56.24
N LYS A 2 16.56 -37.40 55.73
CA LYS A 2 15.17 -37.62 55.28
C LYS A 2 14.91 -36.97 53.92
N THR A 3 14.09 -37.63 53.13
CA THR A 3 13.46 -37.10 51.92
C THR A 3 11.97 -37.37 51.99
N SER A 4 11.17 -36.87 51.07
CA SER A 4 9.70 -37.17 51.01
C SER A 4 9.41 -38.67 50.83
N ASN A 5 10.36 -39.44 50.33
CA ASN A 5 10.20 -40.86 49.99
C ASN A 5 11.25 -41.79 50.69
N SER A 6 12.07 -41.26 51.61
CA SER A 6 13.05 -42.09 52.34
C SER A 6 13.42 -41.48 53.69
N ILE A 7 13.70 -42.35 54.65
CA ILE A 7 14.30 -42.00 55.95
C ILE A 7 15.59 -42.87 56.09
N LYS A 8 16.75 -42.24 56.20
CA LYS A 8 18.02 -42.91 56.34
C LYS A 8 18.63 -42.61 57.71
N ILE A 9 18.92 -43.65 58.51
CA ILE A 9 19.69 -43.55 59.74
C ILE A 9 21.15 -43.51 59.40
N VAL A 10 21.88 -42.51 59.87
CA VAL A 10 23.31 -42.28 59.49
C VAL A 10 24.24 -43.08 60.41
N ASP A 11 24.03 -43.03 61.69
CA ASP A 11 24.83 -43.68 62.68
C ASP A 11 23.98 -44.47 63.70
N PRO A 12 24.51 -45.55 64.30
CA PRO A 12 25.77 -46.23 63.95
C PRO A 12 25.66 -47.11 62.72
N ALA A 13 26.78 -47.32 62.06
CA ALA A 13 26.89 -48.16 60.89
C ALA A 13 27.63 -49.48 61.23
N ASP A 14 26.87 -50.48 61.69
CA ASP A 14 27.41 -51.75 62.09
C ASP A 14 26.37 -52.87 61.83
N ASP A 15 26.79 -53.98 61.26
CA ASP A 15 25.91 -55.11 60.92
C ASP A 15 25.25 -55.78 62.13
N LYS A 16 25.69 -55.43 63.36
CA LYS A 16 25.08 -55.90 64.59
C LYS A 16 23.73 -55.26 64.94
N TYR A 17 23.36 -54.13 64.22
CA TYR A 17 22.12 -53.45 64.51
C TYR A 17 21.02 -53.82 63.49
N GLU A 18 19.81 -53.71 63.95
CA GLU A 18 18.63 -53.61 63.12
C GLU A 18 17.88 -52.33 63.47
N TYR A 19 17.22 -51.77 62.46
CA TYR A 19 16.61 -50.46 62.50
C TYR A 19 15.09 -50.58 62.46
N GLY A 20 14.42 -49.85 63.34
CA GLY A 20 12.98 -49.91 63.47
C GLY A 20 12.30 -48.58 63.10
N ILE A 21 11.16 -48.64 62.47
CA ILE A 21 10.29 -47.50 62.17
C ILE A 21 8.86 -47.79 62.64
N ALA A 22 8.22 -46.78 63.22
CA ALA A 22 6.83 -46.85 63.65
C ALA A 22 6.09 -45.55 63.24
N GLU A 23 4.80 -45.65 62.92
CA GLU A 23 3.96 -44.53 62.55
C GLU A 23 3.46 -43.71 63.74
N SER A 24 3.61 -44.21 64.97
CA SER A 24 3.35 -43.47 66.20
C SER A 24 4.31 -43.87 67.31
N GLU A 25 4.41 -43.05 68.38
CA GLU A 25 5.31 -43.28 69.49
C GLU A 25 4.96 -44.58 70.25
N SER A 26 3.71 -44.97 70.31
CA SER A 26 3.26 -46.17 70.97
C SER A 26 3.21 -47.41 70.06
N ALA A 27 3.23 -47.28 68.77
CA ALA A 27 3.19 -48.40 67.81
C ALA A 27 4.40 -49.29 67.86
N ALA A 28 4.26 -50.60 67.70
CA ALA A 28 5.36 -51.51 67.53
C ALA A 28 6.21 -51.21 66.29
N PRO A 29 7.58 -51.07 66.41
CA PRO A 29 8.38 -50.80 65.25
C PRO A 29 8.41 -51.98 64.30
N GLN A 30 8.40 -51.65 62.97
CA GLN A 30 8.79 -52.60 61.94
C GLN A 30 10.35 -52.61 61.84
N TRP A 31 10.94 -53.76 61.93
CA TRP A 31 12.41 -53.95 62.03
C TRP A 31 12.96 -54.42 60.71
N GLN A 32 14.09 -53.84 60.28
CA GLN A 32 14.86 -54.24 59.09
C GLN A 32 16.37 -54.10 59.34
N PRO A 33 17.19 -54.85 58.61
CA PRO A 33 18.66 -54.73 58.72
C PRO A 33 19.19 -53.48 57.98
N GLU A 34 18.45 -52.97 56.97
CA GLU A 34 18.85 -51.81 56.18
C GLU A 34 18.59 -50.51 56.95
N LYS A 35 19.55 -49.55 56.78
CA LYS A 35 19.46 -48.24 57.39
C LYS A 35 18.42 -47.33 56.77
N THR A 36 17.98 -47.66 55.55
CA THR A 36 17.09 -46.81 54.74
C THR A 36 15.69 -47.42 54.72
N PHE A 37 14.73 -46.69 55.22
CA PHE A 37 13.30 -46.96 55.05
C PHE A 37 12.84 -46.29 53.78
N THR A 38 12.33 -47.08 52.84
CA THR A 38 11.79 -46.62 51.56
C THR A 38 10.31 -46.45 51.62
N SER A 39 9.79 -45.49 50.83
CA SER A 39 8.34 -45.21 50.68
C SER A 39 7.61 -44.80 51.97
N PRO A 40 8.21 -44.02 52.87
CA PRO A 40 7.41 -43.38 53.93
C PRO A 40 6.45 -42.40 53.29
N LYS A 41 5.31 -42.13 53.95
CA LYS A 41 4.35 -41.12 53.52
C LYS A 41 4.97 -39.73 53.63
N PRO A 42 4.79 -38.83 52.66
CA PRO A 42 5.17 -37.44 52.83
C PRO A 42 4.39 -36.75 53.94
N ALA A 43 4.95 -35.67 54.51
CA ALA A 43 4.36 -34.88 55.57
C ALA A 43 3.94 -35.71 56.82
N HIS A 44 4.61 -36.79 57.07
CA HIS A 44 4.25 -37.70 58.16
C HIS A 44 5.36 -37.82 59.17
N THR A 45 5.01 -37.89 60.46
CA THR A 45 5.99 -38.09 61.53
C THR A 45 6.12 -39.56 61.83
N TYR A 46 7.34 -40.05 61.70
CA TYR A 46 7.75 -41.41 62.06
C TYR A 46 8.61 -41.41 63.32
N TYR A 47 8.59 -42.51 64.02
CA TYR A 47 9.40 -42.74 65.20
C TYR A 47 10.41 -43.83 64.87
N VAL A 48 11.67 -43.44 64.76
CA VAL A 48 12.81 -44.34 64.40
C VAL A 48 13.58 -44.74 65.62
N THR A 49 14.03 -45.99 65.64
CA THR A 49 14.83 -46.53 66.73
C THR A 49 15.77 -47.59 66.18
N LEU A 50 16.67 -48.08 67.01
CA LEU A 50 17.56 -49.18 66.67
C LEU A 50 17.73 -50.12 67.86
N ARG A 51 18.12 -51.37 67.63
CA ARG A 51 18.52 -52.34 68.61
C ARG A 51 19.60 -53.25 68.11
N VAL A 52 20.29 -53.92 69.04
CA VAL A 52 21.25 -54.99 68.66
C VAL A 52 20.39 -56.19 68.19
N LYS A 53 20.76 -56.79 67.03
CA LYS A 53 20.10 -57.96 66.46
C LYS A 53 20.17 -59.16 67.45
N ALA A 54 19.19 -60.01 67.38
CA ALA A 54 19.31 -61.35 67.98
C ALA A 54 20.38 -62.15 67.22
N THR A 55 21.07 -63.04 67.98
CA THR A 55 21.96 -64.03 67.45
C THR A 55 21.58 -65.41 68.00
N ASP A 56 22.15 -66.45 67.49
CA ASP A 56 21.86 -67.83 67.98
C ASP A 56 22.10 -68.01 69.47
N SER A 57 22.90 -67.13 70.10
CA SER A 57 23.25 -67.18 71.50
C SER A 57 22.69 -65.98 72.34
N ARG A 58 22.01 -65.03 71.72
CA ARG A 58 21.51 -63.81 72.40
C ARG A 58 20.22 -63.32 71.86
N PHE A 59 19.32 -62.89 72.72
CA PHE A 59 18.12 -62.12 72.34
C PHE A 59 18.48 -60.74 71.84
N ALA A 60 17.61 -60.14 71.03
CA ALA A 60 17.75 -58.76 70.67
C ALA A 60 17.73 -57.84 71.94
N SER A 61 18.50 -56.77 71.87
CA SER A 61 18.47 -55.78 72.95
C SER A 61 17.11 -55.06 73.04
N LYS A 62 16.87 -54.39 74.18
CA LYS A 62 15.80 -53.38 74.17
C LYS A 62 16.07 -52.32 73.11
N PRO A 63 15.03 -51.82 72.44
CA PRO A 63 15.19 -50.70 71.55
C PRO A 63 15.78 -49.48 72.24
N ALA A 64 16.59 -48.70 71.53
CA ALA A 64 16.99 -47.39 71.96
C ALA A 64 15.80 -46.43 71.97
N GLU A 65 16.00 -45.29 72.66
CA GLU A 65 14.98 -44.23 72.68
C GLU A 65 14.57 -43.87 71.26
N ARG A 66 13.28 -43.60 71.09
CA ARG A 66 12.70 -43.24 69.77
C ARG A 66 12.99 -41.79 69.42
N LEU A 67 13.44 -41.56 68.23
CA LEU A 67 13.57 -40.22 67.67
C LEU A 67 12.42 -39.96 66.69
N SER A 68 11.76 -38.86 66.87
CA SER A 68 10.76 -38.41 65.87
C SER A 68 11.40 -37.83 64.63
N VAL A 69 10.95 -38.23 63.46
CA VAL A 69 11.41 -37.75 62.15
C VAL A 69 10.16 -37.45 61.34
N THR A 70 10.00 -36.19 60.99
CA THR A 70 8.91 -35.81 60.07
C THR A 70 9.49 -35.76 58.68
N THR A 71 8.89 -36.51 57.75
CA THR A 71 9.25 -36.44 56.29
C THR A 71 8.81 -35.11 55.70
N PRO A 72 9.59 -34.55 54.77
CA PRO A 72 9.13 -33.41 54.00
C PRO A 72 7.81 -33.69 53.28
N ASP A 73 7.00 -32.63 53.09
CA ASP A 73 5.81 -32.68 52.25
C ASP A 73 6.22 -32.72 50.77
N ILE A 74 5.28 -32.96 49.89
CA ILE A 74 5.47 -32.86 48.42
C ILE A 74 4.47 -31.88 47.84
N LEU A 75 4.89 -31.21 46.79
CA LEU A 75 4.05 -30.34 45.99
C LEU A 75 3.59 -31.04 44.72
N GLN A 76 2.34 -30.87 44.39
CA GLN A 76 1.72 -31.47 43.20
C GLN A 76 0.83 -30.43 42.51
N ILE A 77 0.59 -30.59 41.22
CA ILE A 77 -0.42 -29.79 40.50
C ILE A 77 -1.75 -30.56 40.60
N GLY A 78 -2.68 -30.00 41.36
CA GLY A 78 -4.07 -30.47 41.42
C GLY A 78 -4.92 -29.83 40.35
N GLY A 79 -5.92 -30.56 39.86
CA GLY A 79 -6.84 -30.16 38.80
C GLY A 79 -7.17 -31.33 37.90
N SER A 80 -8.01 -31.10 36.88
CA SER A 80 -8.38 -32.13 35.92
C SER A 80 -8.03 -31.68 34.51
N GLY A 81 -7.45 -32.59 33.69
CA GLY A 81 -7.05 -32.32 32.33
C GLY A 81 -5.53 -32.17 32.15
N THR A 82 -5.11 -31.61 31.02
CA THR A 82 -3.70 -31.37 30.72
C THR A 82 -3.24 -30.08 31.37
N VAL A 83 -2.19 -30.15 32.17
CA VAL A 83 -1.57 -28.98 32.81
C VAL A 83 -1.01 -28.06 31.74
N SER A 84 -1.37 -26.77 31.82
CA SER A 84 -0.82 -25.73 30.95
C SER A 84 -0.46 -24.49 31.75
N PHE A 85 0.41 -23.68 31.15
CA PHE A 85 0.90 -22.44 31.71
C PHE A 85 0.70 -21.29 30.74
N GLU A 86 0.47 -20.10 31.27
CA GLU A 86 0.56 -18.85 30.54
C GLU A 86 1.88 -18.17 30.90
N ALA A 87 2.72 -17.95 29.88
CA ALA A 87 3.98 -17.23 30.02
C ALA A 87 4.14 -16.32 28.83
N LYS A 88 3.85 -15.03 28.98
CA LYS A 88 3.84 -14.04 27.91
C LYS A 88 4.86 -12.96 28.20
N GLY A 89 5.75 -12.74 27.22
CA GLY A 89 6.78 -11.72 27.28
C GLY A 89 6.92 -10.95 25.98
N THR A 90 7.82 -9.97 25.98
CA THR A 90 8.22 -9.21 24.80
C THR A 90 9.69 -9.47 24.52
N TYR A 91 10.06 -9.57 23.26
CA TYR A 91 11.46 -9.75 22.88
C TYR A 91 12.37 -8.70 23.57
N GLY A 92 13.53 -9.12 24.01
CA GLY A 92 14.46 -8.28 24.78
C GLY A 92 14.29 -8.35 26.29
N GLN A 93 13.21 -8.92 26.82
CA GLN A 93 13.12 -9.32 28.23
C GLN A 93 13.96 -10.57 28.47
N THR A 94 14.58 -10.65 29.64
CA THR A 94 15.17 -11.93 30.08
C THR A 94 14.07 -12.91 30.41
N LEU A 95 14.39 -14.19 30.33
CA LEU A 95 13.43 -15.24 30.71
C LEU A 95 12.96 -15.08 32.17
N ALA A 96 13.84 -14.57 33.08
CA ALA A 96 13.49 -14.30 34.47
C ALA A 96 12.47 -13.18 34.65
N ASP A 97 12.35 -12.26 33.71
CA ASP A 97 11.40 -11.13 33.78
C ASP A 97 10.01 -11.51 33.25
N ILE A 98 9.88 -12.70 32.64
CA ILE A 98 8.60 -13.15 32.07
C ILE A 98 7.75 -13.78 33.15
N PRO A 99 6.54 -13.24 33.43
CA PRO A 99 5.64 -13.82 34.40
C PRO A 99 5.13 -15.17 33.93
N VAL A 100 5.06 -16.12 34.87
CA VAL A 100 4.53 -17.46 34.63
C VAL A 100 3.32 -17.70 35.51
N GLN A 101 2.23 -18.13 34.92
CA GLN A 101 1.00 -18.45 35.65
C GLN A 101 0.51 -19.85 35.25
N LEU A 102 0.07 -20.61 36.23
CA LEU A 102 -0.63 -21.86 36.01
C LEU A 102 -2.04 -21.53 35.47
N ALA A 103 -2.45 -22.23 34.45
CA ALA A 103 -3.73 -21.97 33.82
C ALA A 103 -4.91 -22.18 34.77
N ALA A 104 -6.02 -21.47 34.54
CA ALA A 104 -7.23 -21.58 35.33
C ALA A 104 -7.72 -23.02 35.44
N GLY A 105 -8.17 -23.41 36.63
CA GLY A 105 -8.62 -24.78 36.93
C GLY A 105 -7.53 -25.69 37.51
N PHE A 106 -6.29 -25.22 37.57
CA PHE A 106 -5.18 -25.91 38.22
C PHE A 106 -4.68 -25.07 39.38
N GLN A 107 -4.18 -25.77 40.41
CA GLN A 107 -3.55 -25.17 41.60
C GLN A 107 -2.43 -26.07 42.12
N VAL A 108 -1.48 -25.50 42.81
CA VAL A 108 -0.48 -26.29 43.52
C VAL A 108 -1.09 -26.74 44.86
N VAL A 109 -0.95 -28.03 45.14
CA VAL A 109 -1.46 -28.65 46.40
C VAL A 109 -0.33 -29.45 47.06
N ASN A 110 -0.43 -29.63 48.36
CA ASN A 110 0.44 -30.53 49.09
C ASN A 110 -0.04 -32.00 48.99
N TYR A 111 0.65 -32.93 49.65
CA TYR A 111 0.28 -34.36 49.67
C TYR A 111 -1.15 -34.61 50.16
N GLY A 112 -1.65 -33.83 51.12
CA GLY A 112 -3.00 -33.88 51.63
C GLY A 112 -4.06 -33.25 50.76
N GLY A 113 -3.70 -32.70 49.58
CA GLY A 113 -4.61 -32.04 48.67
C GLY A 113 -4.98 -30.58 49.03
N SER A 114 -4.36 -30.02 50.05
CA SER A 114 -4.59 -28.64 50.47
C SER A 114 -3.85 -27.66 49.55
N PRO A 115 -4.46 -26.54 49.12
CA PRO A 115 -3.82 -25.52 48.28
C PRO A 115 -2.57 -24.94 48.96
N VAL A 116 -1.53 -24.72 48.14
CA VAL A 116 -0.28 -24.07 48.57
C VAL A 116 -0.09 -22.81 47.73
N SER A 117 -0.05 -21.65 48.41
CA SER A 117 0.26 -20.37 47.77
C SER A 117 1.73 -20.27 47.43
N GLY A 118 2.02 -19.59 46.30
CA GLY A 118 3.39 -19.39 45.86
C GLY A 118 3.43 -18.84 44.43
N THR A 119 4.63 -18.69 43.91
CA THR A 119 4.90 -18.12 42.57
C THR A 119 5.63 -19.12 41.67
N TRP A 120 5.27 -19.10 40.40
CA TRP A 120 6.01 -19.80 39.38
C TRP A 120 7.02 -18.84 38.73
N SER A 121 8.24 -19.28 38.52
CA SER A 121 9.24 -18.50 37.80
C SER A 121 10.12 -19.39 36.95
N PHE A 122 10.63 -18.84 35.84
CA PHE A 122 11.68 -19.51 35.09
C PHE A 122 12.98 -19.55 35.89
N SER A 123 13.63 -20.68 35.97
CA SER A 123 14.87 -20.85 36.74
C SER A 123 16.09 -20.99 35.83
N LYS A 124 16.02 -21.84 34.81
CA LYS A 124 17.14 -22.15 33.92
C LYS A 124 16.69 -22.85 32.64
N ASP A 125 17.60 -22.97 31.66
CA ASP A 125 17.40 -23.83 30.51
C ASP A 125 17.73 -25.30 30.83
N GLN A 126 17.57 -26.20 29.87
CA GLN A 126 17.92 -27.61 30.00
C GLN A 126 19.43 -27.87 30.20
N LYS A 127 20.28 -26.89 29.92
CA LYS A 127 21.73 -26.95 30.08
C LYS A 127 22.23 -26.35 31.40
N GLY A 128 21.29 -25.75 32.17
CA GLY A 128 21.59 -25.12 33.46
C GLY A 128 21.94 -23.63 33.37
N THR A 129 21.74 -22.98 32.21
CA THR A 129 21.94 -21.54 32.07
C THR A 129 20.83 -20.78 32.85
N PRO A 130 21.20 -19.83 33.73
CA PRO A 130 20.21 -19.07 34.51
C PRO A 130 19.24 -18.28 33.64
N ALA A 131 17.97 -18.23 34.02
CA ALA A 131 16.91 -17.51 33.31
C ALA A 131 17.22 -16.02 33.09
N SER A 132 17.96 -15.39 34.00
CA SER A 132 18.39 -13.99 33.92
C SER A 132 19.42 -13.72 32.78
N SER A 133 19.95 -14.76 32.14
CA SER A 133 20.91 -14.66 31.04
C SER A 133 20.34 -15.13 29.70
N ILE A 134 19.05 -15.51 29.66
CA ILE A 134 18.40 -16.06 28.48
C ILE A 134 17.40 -15.04 27.96
N TYR A 135 17.52 -14.72 26.65
CA TYR A 135 16.59 -13.86 25.92
C TYR A 135 15.82 -14.73 24.90
N PRO A 136 14.58 -15.11 25.20
CA PRO A 136 13.82 -15.96 24.30
C PRO A 136 13.42 -15.21 23.03
N GLU A 137 13.39 -15.92 21.91
CA GLU A 137 13.04 -15.36 20.60
C GLU A 137 11.55 -15.48 20.30
N VAL A 138 11.05 -14.60 19.45
CA VAL A 138 9.68 -14.66 18.91
C VAL A 138 9.50 -15.97 18.13
N LYS A 139 8.37 -16.66 18.37
CA LYS A 139 8.10 -17.99 17.81
C LYS A 139 9.16 -19.06 18.15
N GLY A 140 9.92 -18.83 19.21
CA GLY A 140 10.85 -19.84 19.75
C GLY A 140 10.07 -21.08 20.20
N THR A 141 10.67 -22.27 19.97
CA THR A 141 10.09 -23.57 20.36
C THR A 141 10.82 -24.20 21.54
N THR A 142 11.77 -23.51 22.11
CA THR A 142 12.56 -24.00 23.23
C THR A 142 11.72 -23.99 24.50
N ALA A 143 11.63 -25.16 25.14
CA ALA A 143 11.04 -25.29 26.46
C ALA A 143 12.07 -24.98 27.55
N TYR A 144 11.65 -24.20 28.51
CA TYR A 144 12.47 -23.80 29.66
C TYR A 144 11.86 -24.32 30.97
N GLN A 145 12.69 -24.55 31.96
CA GLN A 145 12.24 -25.06 33.26
C GLN A 145 11.65 -23.91 34.10
N VAL A 146 10.45 -24.12 34.59
CA VAL A 146 9.82 -23.28 35.62
C VAL A 146 9.79 -24.02 36.95
N GLU A 147 9.94 -23.28 38.04
CA GLU A 147 9.95 -23.77 39.39
C GLU A 147 8.86 -23.06 40.17
N PHE A 148 8.17 -23.82 41.06
CA PHE A 148 7.23 -23.25 42.00
C PHE A 148 7.97 -22.91 43.31
N ILE A 149 7.82 -21.68 43.77
CA ILE A 149 8.38 -21.18 45.00
C ILE A 149 7.20 -20.94 45.97
N PRO A 150 7.01 -21.82 46.95
CA PRO A 150 5.90 -21.66 47.94
C PRO A 150 6.17 -20.49 48.88
N ASP A 151 5.10 -19.74 49.19
CA ASP A 151 5.16 -18.58 50.10
C ASP A 151 5.43 -19.03 51.53
N GLY A 152 6.42 -18.40 52.20
CA GLY A 152 6.68 -18.59 53.64
C GLY A 152 7.10 -20.01 54.03
N ALA A 153 7.54 -20.83 53.08
CA ALA A 153 8.00 -22.19 53.36
C ALA A 153 9.28 -22.18 54.22
N SER A 154 9.31 -23.03 55.24
CA SER A 154 10.50 -23.27 56.03
C SER A 154 11.47 -24.19 55.27
N GLU A 155 12.77 -24.07 55.55
CA GLU A 155 13.78 -24.95 54.97
C GLU A 155 13.46 -26.42 55.27
N GLY A 156 13.46 -27.27 54.23
CA GLY A 156 13.17 -28.70 54.34
C GLY A 156 11.71 -29.05 54.55
N GLN A 157 10.77 -28.08 54.51
CA GLN A 157 9.33 -28.32 54.57
C GLN A 157 8.83 -29.18 53.40
N TYR A 158 9.33 -28.89 52.20
CA TYR A 158 9.10 -29.70 50.99
C TYR A 158 10.35 -30.43 50.54
N GLY A 159 10.17 -31.68 50.10
CA GLY A 159 11.32 -32.57 49.79
C GLY A 159 11.98 -32.33 48.46
N GLU A 160 11.17 -31.91 47.49
CA GLU A 160 11.63 -31.64 46.10
C GLU A 160 10.96 -30.39 45.57
N THR A 161 11.69 -29.68 44.71
CA THR A 161 11.12 -28.50 44.00
C THR A 161 10.16 -28.99 42.91
N LEU A 162 8.95 -28.45 42.92
CA LEU A 162 8.02 -28.73 41.85
C LEU A 162 8.42 -27.96 40.59
N THR A 163 8.73 -28.69 39.55
CA THR A 163 9.20 -28.12 38.28
C THR A 163 8.35 -28.57 37.09
N GLN A 164 8.28 -27.73 36.06
CA GLN A 164 7.61 -28.01 34.79
C GLN A 164 8.42 -27.44 33.63
N SER A 165 8.08 -27.86 32.40
CA SER A 165 8.67 -27.32 31.18
C SER A 165 7.64 -26.45 30.47
N VAL A 166 8.00 -25.19 30.18
CA VAL A 166 7.12 -24.19 29.56
C VAL A 166 7.81 -23.53 28.39
N ILE A 167 7.09 -23.36 27.27
CA ILE A 167 7.50 -22.56 26.14
C ILE A 167 6.83 -21.20 26.28
N PRO A 168 7.60 -20.09 26.47
CA PRO A 168 7.00 -18.77 26.58
C PRO A 168 6.50 -18.27 25.22
N GLU A 169 5.39 -17.54 25.21
CA GLU A 169 4.89 -16.79 24.07
C GLU A 169 5.55 -15.41 24.06
N ILE A 170 6.37 -15.14 23.04
CA ILE A 170 7.12 -13.89 22.92
C ILE A 170 6.55 -13.03 21.80
N SER A 171 6.14 -11.82 22.16
CA SER A 171 5.72 -10.78 21.22
C SER A 171 6.93 -10.05 20.66
N PRO A 172 6.90 -9.66 19.37
CA PRO A 172 7.97 -8.86 18.78
C PRO A 172 8.00 -7.44 19.37
N ILE A 173 9.16 -6.80 19.32
CA ILE A 173 9.29 -5.35 19.54
C ILE A 173 8.79 -4.62 18.31
N GLU A 174 7.90 -3.65 18.50
CA GLU A 174 7.47 -2.75 17.44
C GLU A 174 8.53 -1.66 17.21
N LEU A 175 8.98 -1.54 15.94
CA LEU A 175 9.94 -0.55 15.50
C LEU A 175 9.34 0.27 14.35
N GLN A 176 9.45 1.58 14.40
CA GLN A 176 9.02 2.46 13.33
C GLN A 176 10.17 2.69 12.35
N ALA A 177 9.95 2.38 11.07
CA ALA A 177 10.88 2.70 10.00
C ALA A 177 10.81 4.19 9.65
N VAL A 178 11.94 4.74 9.21
CA VAL A 178 12.04 6.09 8.66
C VAL A 178 12.14 5.97 7.14
N VAL A 179 11.06 6.33 6.44
CA VAL A 179 11.03 6.37 4.99
C VAL A 179 11.79 7.61 4.51
N LYS A 180 12.63 7.44 3.49
CA LYS A 180 13.43 8.52 2.90
C LYS A 180 12.52 9.50 2.15
N THR A 181 12.72 10.78 2.41
CA THR A 181 12.01 11.88 1.76
C THR A 181 12.97 12.77 0.97
N PRO A 182 12.52 13.49 -0.07
CA PRO A 182 11.16 13.55 -0.58
C PRO A 182 10.75 12.28 -1.35
N ILE A 183 9.46 11.94 -1.30
CA ILE A 183 8.86 10.88 -2.12
C ILE A 183 8.29 11.56 -3.35
N GLU A 184 8.94 11.38 -4.49
CA GLU A 184 8.56 12.09 -5.71
C GLU A 184 8.88 11.30 -6.97
N LYS A 185 8.07 11.51 -8.01
CA LYS A 185 8.28 10.99 -9.35
C LYS A 185 7.69 11.93 -10.39
N SER A 186 8.11 11.82 -11.64
CA SER A 186 7.44 12.42 -12.78
C SER A 186 6.21 11.61 -13.18
N TYR A 187 5.20 12.26 -13.71
CA TYR A 187 4.01 11.60 -14.23
C TYR A 187 4.37 10.56 -15.32
N ASP A 188 3.92 9.34 -15.13
CA ASP A 188 4.11 8.21 -16.04
C ASP A 188 2.83 7.39 -16.26
N GLY A 189 1.70 7.86 -15.69
CA GLY A 189 0.41 7.19 -15.75
C GLY A 189 0.24 6.04 -14.75
N SER A 190 1.25 5.77 -13.90
CA SER A 190 1.18 4.74 -12.85
C SER A 190 1.14 5.35 -11.45
N THR A 191 0.67 4.56 -10.48
CA THR A 191 0.70 4.91 -9.06
C THR A 191 1.98 4.45 -8.37
N ASP A 192 2.77 3.58 -8.98
CA ASP A 192 3.87 2.87 -8.36
C ASP A 192 5.12 3.75 -8.17
N ILE A 193 5.79 3.56 -7.05
CA ILE A 193 7.06 4.19 -6.72
C ILE A 193 7.90 3.24 -5.87
N ALA A 194 9.21 3.20 -6.12
CA ALA A 194 10.14 2.53 -5.22
C ALA A 194 10.42 3.43 -4.01
N LEU A 195 10.41 2.84 -2.82
CA LEU A 195 10.71 3.53 -1.58
C LEU A 195 12.02 3.03 -0.98
N GLU A 196 12.70 3.90 -0.27
CA GLU A 196 13.85 3.57 0.58
C GLU A 196 13.52 3.94 2.02
N ALA A 197 13.90 3.10 2.96
CA ALA A 197 13.70 3.36 4.37
C ALA A 197 14.87 2.85 5.19
N THR A 198 14.95 3.30 6.44
CA THR A 198 15.87 2.79 7.44
C THR A 198 15.13 2.45 8.72
N VAL A 199 15.68 1.51 9.49
CA VAL A 199 15.17 1.17 10.81
C VAL A 199 16.34 1.04 11.78
N LYS A 200 16.13 1.46 13.03
CA LYS A 200 17.11 1.30 14.10
C LYS A 200 16.80 0.04 14.90
N ILE A 201 17.77 -0.86 15.02
CA ILE A 201 17.60 -2.14 15.71
C ILE A 201 18.67 -2.28 16.81
N GLY A 202 18.23 -2.89 17.92
CA GLY A 202 19.09 -3.19 19.07
C GLY A 202 19.35 -2.01 20.00
N ALA A 203 19.91 -2.29 21.17
CA ALA A 203 20.19 -1.29 22.20
C ALA A 203 21.19 -0.20 21.75
N SER A 204 22.07 -0.52 20.81
CA SER A 204 23.00 0.45 20.21
C SER A 204 22.33 1.42 19.25
N GLY A 205 21.08 1.15 18.84
CA GLY A 205 20.36 1.95 17.86
C GLY A 205 21.01 1.96 16.47
N GLN A 206 21.69 0.87 16.09
CA GLN A 206 22.28 0.74 14.77
C GLN A 206 21.22 0.86 13.67
N SER A 207 21.51 1.66 12.65
CA SER A 207 20.61 1.89 11.53
C SER A 207 20.87 0.89 10.42
N TYR A 208 19.80 0.27 9.93
CA TYR A 208 19.81 -0.68 8.81
C TYR A 208 18.95 -0.16 7.69
N THR A 209 19.39 -0.38 6.44
CA THR A 209 18.61 -0.06 5.24
C THR A 209 17.54 -1.11 5.01
N ILE A 210 16.36 -0.67 4.56
CA ILE A 210 15.27 -1.53 4.12
C ILE A 210 15.19 -1.43 2.59
N SER A 211 15.43 -2.54 1.90
CA SER A 211 15.30 -2.69 0.45
C SER A 211 14.00 -3.39 0.06
N GLY A 212 13.63 -3.33 -1.22
CA GLY A 212 12.42 -3.99 -1.75
C GLY A 212 11.11 -3.36 -1.30
N LEU A 213 11.16 -2.17 -0.66
CA LEU A 213 9.97 -1.44 -0.23
C LEU A 213 9.30 -0.78 -1.44
N LYS A 214 8.01 -0.99 -1.61
CA LYS A 214 7.22 -0.41 -2.68
C LYS A 214 6.21 0.59 -2.11
N GLY A 215 5.88 1.60 -2.91
CA GLY A 215 4.83 2.54 -2.59
C GLY A 215 3.82 2.63 -3.71
N SER A 216 2.60 3.04 -3.37
CA SER A 216 1.56 3.34 -4.34
C SER A 216 0.86 4.63 -3.96
N PHE A 217 0.86 5.59 -4.88
CA PHE A 217 0.09 6.83 -4.73
C PHE A 217 -1.41 6.53 -4.79
N ALA A 218 -2.23 7.35 -4.13
CA ALA A 218 -3.68 7.20 -4.10
C ALA A 218 -4.34 7.25 -5.50
N ASP A 219 -3.74 7.99 -6.43
CA ASP A 219 -4.09 8.03 -7.85
C ASP A 219 -2.86 8.42 -8.68
N ALA A 220 -2.91 8.20 -9.99
CA ALA A 220 -1.79 8.42 -10.89
C ALA A 220 -1.61 9.87 -11.37
N ASN A 221 -2.53 10.80 -11.05
CA ASN A 221 -2.44 12.17 -11.53
C ASN A 221 -1.33 12.97 -10.86
N ALA A 222 -0.79 13.96 -11.54
CA ALA A 222 0.15 14.90 -10.95
C ALA A 222 -0.49 15.70 -9.80
N GLY A 223 0.31 15.99 -8.79
CA GLY A 223 -0.15 16.72 -7.60
C GLY A 223 0.80 16.54 -6.44
N THR A 224 0.67 17.40 -5.44
CA THR A 224 1.48 17.44 -4.23
C THR A 224 0.72 16.92 -3.01
N GLY A 225 1.45 16.44 -2.01
CA GLY A 225 0.84 15.97 -0.75
C GLY A 225 -0.07 14.76 -0.90
N LYS A 226 0.12 13.97 -1.94
CA LYS A 226 -0.70 12.80 -2.24
C LYS A 226 -0.38 11.66 -1.27
N PRO A 227 -1.37 11.01 -0.66
CA PRO A 227 -1.15 9.83 0.17
C PRO A 227 -0.40 8.74 -0.59
N VAL A 228 0.58 8.13 0.09
CA VAL A 228 1.35 6.99 -0.44
C VAL A 228 1.16 5.82 0.52
N THR A 229 0.60 4.73 0.01
CA THR A 229 0.51 3.45 0.72
C THR A 229 1.84 2.72 0.59
N VAL A 230 2.34 2.20 1.71
CA VAL A 230 3.59 1.43 1.75
C VAL A 230 3.26 -0.06 1.68
N ASP A 231 3.83 -0.76 0.70
CA ASP A 231 3.82 -2.22 0.61
C ASP A 231 5.18 -2.77 1.02
N SER A 232 5.18 -3.47 2.14
CA SER A 232 6.37 -4.09 2.73
C SER A 232 6.44 -5.61 2.50
N SER A 233 5.61 -6.18 1.65
CA SER A 233 5.54 -7.63 1.43
C SER A 233 6.85 -8.24 0.91
N GLU A 234 7.62 -7.47 0.15
CA GLU A 234 8.94 -7.85 -0.38
C GLU A 234 10.09 -7.13 0.33
N ALA A 235 9.79 -6.34 1.38
CA ALA A 235 10.79 -5.56 2.09
C ALA A 235 11.80 -6.45 2.82
N ARG A 236 13.06 -6.09 2.76
CA ARG A 236 14.17 -6.77 3.42
C ARG A 236 15.04 -5.78 4.16
N VAL A 237 15.38 -6.11 5.40
CA VAL A 237 16.37 -5.33 6.17
C VAL A 237 17.76 -5.84 5.82
N GLU A 238 18.60 -4.96 5.34
CA GLU A 238 19.98 -5.27 4.96
C GLU A 238 20.84 -5.28 6.21
N THR A 239 20.97 -6.44 6.84
CA THR A 239 21.73 -6.60 8.10
C THR A 239 23.22 -6.84 7.88
N GLY A 240 23.67 -7.06 6.64
CA GLY A 240 25.04 -7.41 6.32
C GLY A 240 25.45 -8.72 7.00
N GLU A 241 26.62 -8.73 7.65
CA GLU A 241 27.11 -9.87 8.40
C GLU A 241 26.52 -9.98 9.83
N SER A 242 25.69 -9.01 10.23
CA SER A 242 25.05 -9.01 11.56
C SER A 242 23.94 -10.05 11.63
N ALA A 243 24.02 -10.95 12.58
CA ALA A 243 23.01 -12.00 12.83
C ALA A 243 21.79 -11.40 13.55
N VAL A 244 20.99 -10.61 12.85
CA VAL A 244 19.73 -10.05 13.37
C VAL A 244 18.59 -10.97 12.96
N ASN A 245 17.90 -11.55 13.94
CA ASN A 245 16.66 -12.30 13.68
C ASN A 245 15.50 -11.33 13.57
N LEU A 246 15.06 -11.04 12.33
CA LEU A 246 14.01 -10.08 12.04
C LEU A 246 12.62 -10.52 12.53
N GLN A 247 12.42 -11.81 12.84
CA GLN A 247 11.14 -12.27 13.42
C GLN A 247 10.90 -11.69 14.81
N ASN A 248 11.94 -11.21 15.47
CA ASN A 248 11.85 -10.57 16.78
C ASN A 248 11.33 -9.12 16.75
N TYR A 249 11.11 -8.58 15.55
CA TYR A 249 10.69 -7.18 15.36
C TYR A 249 9.48 -7.08 14.45
N LEU A 250 8.53 -6.22 14.84
CA LEU A 250 7.43 -5.78 14.00
C LEU A 250 7.76 -4.38 13.46
N ILE A 251 8.15 -4.31 12.18
CA ILE A 251 8.51 -3.04 11.55
C ILE A 251 7.24 -2.40 10.99
N THR A 252 6.94 -1.20 11.47
CA THR A 252 5.80 -0.39 11.05
C THR A 252 6.26 0.81 10.25
N TYR A 253 5.40 1.31 9.36
CA TYR A 253 5.68 2.45 8.51
C TYR A 253 4.66 3.54 8.79
N PRO A 254 5.08 4.78 9.12
CA PRO A 254 4.15 5.88 9.32
C PRO A 254 3.46 6.24 8.00
N ALA A 255 2.34 6.94 8.07
CA ALA A 255 1.66 7.47 6.89
C ALA A 255 2.61 8.36 6.07
N GLN A 256 2.65 8.13 4.76
CA GLN A 256 3.51 8.85 3.83
C GLN A 256 2.70 9.73 2.90
N THR A 257 3.32 10.81 2.46
CA THR A 257 2.82 11.64 1.36
C THR A 257 3.94 11.91 0.37
N GLY A 258 3.57 12.10 -0.89
CA GLY A 258 4.56 12.38 -1.94
C GLY A 258 3.99 13.28 -3.03
N THR A 259 4.80 13.50 -4.06
CA THR A 259 4.49 14.38 -5.19
C THR A 259 4.67 13.63 -6.51
N ILE A 260 3.69 13.75 -7.39
CA ILE A 260 3.82 13.40 -8.81
C ILE A 260 3.94 14.70 -9.58
N HIS A 261 5.08 14.93 -10.21
CA HIS A 261 5.34 16.13 -10.99
C HIS A 261 4.72 16.02 -12.38
N GLN A 262 4.15 17.12 -12.88
CA GLN A 262 3.76 17.23 -14.27
C GLN A 262 4.96 17.05 -15.17
N ILE A 263 4.74 16.51 -16.38
CA ILE A 263 5.74 16.42 -17.46
C ILE A 263 5.42 17.40 -18.57
N GLN A 264 6.40 17.70 -19.42
CA GLN A 264 6.23 18.65 -20.52
C GLN A 264 5.26 18.12 -21.56
N GLY A 265 4.19 18.87 -21.81
CA GLY A 265 3.29 18.64 -22.92
C GLY A 265 3.81 19.21 -24.25
N SER A 266 3.31 18.74 -25.37
CA SER A 266 3.69 19.23 -26.69
C SER A 266 2.53 19.24 -27.67
N VAL A 267 2.62 20.16 -28.62
CA VAL A 267 1.73 20.23 -29.80
C VAL A 267 2.61 20.21 -31.04
N SER A 268 2.18 19.51 -32.07
CA SER A 268 2.81 19.52 -33.39
C SER A 268 1.74 19.50 -34.49
N ILE A 269 2.06 19.99 -35.65
CA ILE A 269 1.23 19.94 -36.83
C ILE A 269 2.00 19.21 -37.94
N ASP A 270 1.26 18.50 -38.77
CA ASP A 270 1.80 18.03 -40.04
C ASP A 270 1.63 19.14 -41.09
N PRO A 271 2.70 19.84 -41.49
CA PRO A 271 2.58 20.99 -42.39
C PRO A 271 1.96 20.65 -43.76
N GLN A 272 2.02 19.39 -44.19
CA GLN A 272 1.43 18.96 -45.48
C GLN A 272 -0.10 18.89 -45.41
N THR A 273 -0.72 18.76 -44.26
CA THR A 273 -2.17 18.69 -44.14
C THR A 273 -2.86 20.05 -44.32
N TRP A 274 -2.11 21.17 -44.25
CA TRP A 274 -2.63 22.54 -44.34
C TRP A 274 -2.33 23.23 -45.67
N THR A 275 -1.71 22.54 -46.62
CA THR A 275 -1.30 23.08 -47.95
C THR A 275 -2.36 22.95 -49.00
N GLY A 276 -3.55 22.43 -48.70
CA GLY A 276 -4.64 22.35 -49.67
C GLY A 276 -5.12 23.73 -50.11
N GLU A 277 -5.31 23.92 -51.42
CA GLU A 277 -5.91 25.13 -51.98
C GLU A 277 -7.33 25.29 -51.41
N LYS A 278 -7.61 26.44 -50.83
CA LYS A 278 -8.93 26.86 -50.35
C LYS A 278 -9.34 28.13 -51.06
N THR A 279 -10.60 28.20 -51.37
CA THR A 279 -11.15 29.29 -52.14
C THR A 279 -12.19 30.06 -51.30
N TYR A 280 -12.26 31.36 -51.50
CA TYR A 280 -13.29 32.15 -50.89
C TYR A 280 -14.68 31.63 -51.32
N GLY A 281 -15.48 31.24 -50.33
CA GLY A 281 -16.77 30.61 -50.53
C GLY A 281 -16.82 29.10 -50.26
N ASP A 282 -15.69 28.44 -50.08
CA ASP A 282 -15.68 27.05 -49.61
C ASP A 282 -16.29 26.95 -48.20
N ASP A 283 -16.86 25.79 -47.89
CA ASP A 283 -17.43 25.50 -46.57
C ASP A 283 -16.35 25.53 -45.48
N SER A 284 -16.77 25.76 -44.25
CA SER A 284 -15.93 25.63 -43.07
C SER A 284 -15.33 24.23 -42.98
N PHE A 285 -14.08 24.11 -42.59
CA PHE A 285 -13.35 22.85 -42.55
C PHE A 285 -12.54 22.70 -41.28
N PRO A 286 -12.37 21.47 -40.76
CA PRO A 286 -11.55 21.21 -39.59
C PRO A 286 -10.06 21.26 -39.93
N LEU A 287 -9.25 21.75 -38.96
CA LEU A 287 -7.80 21.61 -39.03
C LEU A 287 -7.46 20.14 -38.73
N THR A 288 -6.81 19.51 -39.70
CA THR A 288 -6.32 18.11 -39.58
C THR A 288 -4.82 18.07 -39.34
N GLY A 289 -4.27 16.90 -38.90
CA GLY A 289 -2.83 16.75 -38.68
C GLY A 289 -2.30 17.43 -37.42
N VAL A 290 -3.16 17.94 -36.55
CA VAL A 290 -2.77 18.44 -35.23
C VAL A 290 -2.59 17.23 -34.29
N LYS A 291 -1.38 17.09 -33.74
CA LYS A 291 -1.04 16.06 -32.74
C LYS A 291 -0.68 16.73 -31.45
N ARG A 292 -1.19 16.19 -30.33
CA ARG A 292 -0.82 16.66 -28.99
C ARG A 292 -0.34 15.52 -28.11
N VAL A 293 0.60 15.81 -27.24
CA VAL A 293 0.96 14.99 -26.07
C VAL A 293 0.62 15.83 -24.84
N GLY A 294 -0.43 15.44 -24.15
CA GLY A 294 -0.92 16.16 -22.98
C GLY A 294 -2.44 16.15 -22.86
N ASP A 295 -2.92 16.58 -21.70
CA ASP A 295 -4.32 16.62 -21.31
C ASP A 295 -4.90 18.06 -21.26
N GLY A 296 -4.05 19.06 -21.55
CA GLY A 296 -4.47 20.46 -21.60
C GLY A 296 -5.33 20.79 -22.84
N VAL A 297 -6.09 21.87 -22.75
CA VAL A 297 -6.94 22.37 -23.83
C VAL A 297 -6.09 23.03 -24.92
N LEU A 298 -6.39 22.73 -26.19
CA LEU A 298 -5.75 23.41 -27.32
C LEU A 298 -6.41 24.78 -27.51
N ASN A 299 -5.57 25.80 -27.74
CA ASN A 299 -6.00 27.16 -28.08
C ASN A 299 -5.54 27.49 -29.49
N TYR A 300 -6.47 27.96 -30.32
CA TYR A 300 -6.25 28.33 -31.70
C TYR A 300 -6.39 29.85 -31.88
N THR A 301 -5.52 30.46 -32.64
CA THR A 301 -5.61 31.87 -33.00
C THR A 301 -5.27 32.07 -34.46
N SER A 302 -6.00 32.96 -35.16
CA SER A 302 -5.66 33.43 -36.50
C SER A 302 -4.84 34.72 -36.43
N SER A 303 -3.85 34.88 -37.31
CA SER A 303 -3.12 36.13 -37.47
C SER A 303 -3.93 37.21 -38.18
N ASP A 304 -4.96 36.82 -38.96
CA ASP A 304 -5.87 37.73 -39.65
C ASP A 304 -7.30 37.15 -39.66
N GLU A 305 -8.14 37.68 -38.81
CA GLU A 305 -9.54 37.28 -38.69
C GLU A 305 -10.43 37.76 -39.88
N ASN A 306 -9.96 38.70 -40.67
CA ASN A 306 -10.63 39.08 -41.89
C ASN A 306 -10.46 38.03 -43.03
N VAL A 307 -9.40 37.22 -42.96
CA VAL A 307 -9.15 36.10 -43.87
C VAL A 307 -9.84 34.85 -43.40
N LEU A 308 -9.63 34.45 -42.16
CA LEU A 308 -10.24 33.27 -41.53
C LEU A 308 -10.29 33.38 -40.02
N THR A 309 -11.28 32.72 -39.42
CA THR A 309 -11.37 32.50 -37.95
C THR A 309 -11.25 31.00 -37.66
N VAL A 310 -10.78 30.66 -36.43
CA VAL A 310 -10.69 29.26 -35.97
C VAL A 310 -11.37 29.18 -34.61
N ASP A 311 -12.25 28.23 -34.41
CA ASP A 311 -12.91 28.02 -33.14
C ASP A 311 -12.09 27.11 -32.20
N ALA A 312 -12.58 26.90 -30.98
CA ALA A 312 -11.93 26.08 -29.97
C ALA A 312 -11.83 24.59 -30.33
N GLN A 313 -12.58 24.14 -31.29
CA GLN A 313 -12.56 22.77 -31.83
C GLN A 313 -11.62 22.63 -33.03
N GLY A 314 -11.00 23.75 -33.47
CA GLY A 314 -10.15 23.77 -34.64
C GLY A 314 -10.91 23.84 -35.97
N GLN A 315 -12.17 24.26 -35.96
CA GLN A 315 -12.98 24.47 -37.16
C GLN A 315 -12.67 25.85 -37.76
N VAL A 316 -12.17 25.87 -38.98
CA VAL A 316 -11.85 27.08 -39.72
C VAL A 316 -13.10 27.59 -40.46
N THR A 317 -13.37 28.89 -40.33
CA THR A 317 -14.39 29.59 -41.12
C THR A 317 -13.71 30.63 -41.98
N ILE A 318 -13.92 30.55 -43.32
CA ILE A 318 -13.37 31.49 -44.28
C ILE A 318 -14.17 32.80 -44.21
N LYS A 319 -13.45 33.93 -44.11
CA LYS A 319 -14.03 35.30 -44.06
C LYS A 319 -13.69 36.13 -45.26
N GLY A 320 -12.49 35.94 -45.84
CA GLY A 320 -11.98 36.67 -46.96
C GLY A 320 -10.87 35.96 -47.67
N THR A 321 -10.32 36.59 -48.72
CA THR A 321 -9.17 36.12 -49.48
C THR A 321 -7.86 36.63 -48.88
N GLY A 322 -6.78 35.88 -49.02
CA GLY A 322 -5.46 36.21 -48.48
C GLY A 322 -4.83 35.05 -47.73
N SER A 323 -3.81 35.33 -46.96
CA SER A 323 -3.13 34.32 -46.15
C SER A 323 -3.15 34.68 -44.68
N ALA A 324 -3.45 33.72 -43.86
CA ALA A 324 -3.34 33.86 -42.42
C ALA A 324 -2.56 32.69 -41.78
N ASP A 325 -1.76 32.99 -40.75
CA ASP A 325 -1.09 31.97 -39.94
C ASP A 325 -2.04 31.58 -38.81
N VAL A 326 -2.31 30.29 -38.68
CA VAL A 326 -3.00 29.75 -37.51
C VAL A 326 -1.95 29.30 -36.50
N SER A 327 -2.02 29.83 -35.29
CA SER A 327 -1.15 29.46 -34.17
C SER A 327 -1.89 28.56 -33.19
N ILE A 328 -1.25 27.49 -32.75
CA ILE A 328 -1.80 26.54 -31.78
C ILE A 328 -0.90 26.48 -30.57
N THR A 329 -1.49 26.59 -29.38
CA THR A 329 -0.84 26.33 -28.10
C THR A 329 -1.67 25.33 -27.31
N MET A 330 -1.10 24.78 -26.27
CA MET A 330 -1.83 23.93 -25.30
C MET A 330 -1.73 24.55 -23.92
N ALA A 331 -2.84 24.74 -23.26
CA ALA A 331 -2.87 25.15 -21.87
C ALA A 331 -2.30 24.04 -20.95
N GLU A 332 -1.96 24.41 -19.74
CA GLU A 332 -1.63 23.44 -18.69
C GLU A 332 -2.82 22.54 -18.39
N GLY A 333 -2.58 21.25 -18.30
CA GLY A 333 -3.55 20.25 -17.88
C GLY A 333 -3.30 19.76 -16.47
N THR A 334 -3.89 18.63 -16.10
CA THR A 334 -3.67 18.00 -14.80
C THR A 334 -2.27 17.38 -14.71
N ASN A 335 -1.89 16.66 -15.77
CA ASN A 335 -0.68 15.82 -15.77
C ASN A 335 0.46 16.37 -16.61
N TYR A 336 0.17 17.37 -17.43
CA TYR A 336 1.13 17.95 -18.35
C TYR A 336 1.20 19.46 -18.22
N LEU A 337 2.42 19.95 -18.20
CA LEU A 337 2.69 21.37 -18.41
C LEU A 337 2.22 21.80 -19.81
N GLY A 338 1.75 23.03 -19.94
CA GLY A 338 1.28 23.57 -21.20
C GLY A 338 2.41 23.68 -22.25
N ALA A 339 2.03 23.59 -23.52
CA ALA A 339 2.90 23.92 -24.64
C ALA A 339 2.66 25.37 -25.04
N SER A 340 3.38 26.31 -24.40
CA SER A 340 3.22 27.75 -24.59
C SER A 340 3.88 28.29 -25.85
N THR A 341 4.87 27.57 -26.43
CA THR A 341 5.48 27.95 -27.71
C THR A 341 4.49 27.62 -28.85
N PRO A 342 3.98 28.62 -29.58
CA PRO A 342 3.00 28.34 -30.62
C PRO A 342 3.60 27.54 -31.79
N VAL A 343 2.88 26.50 -32.19
CA VAL A 343 3.09 25.86 -33.51
C VAL A 343 2.23 26.58 -34.50
N LYS A 344 2.79 26.93 -35.67
CA LYS A 344 2.14 27.74 -36.70
C LYS A 344 2.02 27.00 -38.01
N GLY A 345 0.87 27.15 -38.66
CA GLY A 345 0.63 26.72 -40.02
C GLY A 345 -0.02 27.85 -40.81
N ARG A 346 0.35 27.99 -42.08
CA ARG A 346 -0.19 29.01 -43.00
C ARG A 346 -1.30 28.42 -43.84
N ILE A 347 -2.42 29.13 -43.91
CA ILE A 347 -3.54 28.81 -44.81
C ILE A 347 -3.73 29.99 -45.76
N THR A 348 -3.82 29.69 -47.07
CA THR A 348 -4.09 30.67 -48.12
C THR A 348 -5.47 30.44 -48.70
N ILE A 349 -6.24 31.50 -48.82
CA ILE A 349 -7.57 31.52 -49.36
C ILE A 349 -7.51 32.28 -50.72
N GLU A 350 -7.64 31.53 -51.76
CA GLU A 350 -7.61 32.08 -53.14
C GLU A 350 -8.95 32.74 -53.50
N LYS A 351 -8.92 33.59 -54.53
CA LYS A 351 -10.14 34.13 -55.13
C LYS A 351 -10.84 33.05 -55.93
N GLY A 352 -12.15 32.94 -55.74
CA GLY A 352 -12.95 32.05 -56.56
C GLY A 352 -13.17 32.56 -57.97
N THR A 353 -13.39 31.66 -58.86
CA THR A 353 -13.80 31.98 -60.26
C THR A 353 -15.29 32.13 -60.34
N LEU A 354 -15.71 33.15 -61.07
CA LEU A 354 -17.13 33.40 -61.38
C LEU A 354 -17.39 33.11 -62.84
N THR A 355 -18.48 32.42 -63.12
CA THR A 355 -19.02 32.28 -64.49
C THR A 355 -20.13 33.28 -64.68
N LEU A 356 -20.03 34.04 -65.72
CA LEU A 356 -21.05 35.01 -66.15
C LEU A 356 -21.83 34.44 -67.30
N THR A 357 -23.14 34.42 -67.17
CA THR A 357 -24.08 34.06 -68.28
C THR A 357 -24.92 35.27 -68.67
N LEU A 358 -25.22 35.40 -69.93
CA LEU A 358 -26.12 36.40 -70.44
C LEU A 358 -27.33 35.72 -71.09
N THR A 359 -28.49 36.23 -70.79
CA THR A 359 -29.76 35.78 -71.37
C THR A 359 -30.57 37.00 -71.75
N ALA A 360 -30.97 37.09 -73.00
CA ALA A 360 -31.95 38.12 -73.45
C ALA A 360 -33.37 37.54 -73.34
N VAL A 361 -34.26 38.31 -72.78
CA VAL A 361 -35.69 37.97 -72.66
C VAL A 361 -36.50 39.04 -73.38
N ASN A 362 -37.25 38.68 -74.43
CA ASN A 362 -38.22 39.55 -75.03
C ASN A 362 -39.45 39.66 -74.13
N ARG A 363 -39.76 40.85 -73.61
CA ARG A 363 -40.88 41.05 -72.66
C ARG A 363 -42.22 40.87 -73.29
N ASN A 364 -42.33 41.08 -74.65
CA ASN A 364 -43.62 41.00 -75.32
C ASN A 364 -43.99 39.53 -75.59
N THR A 365 -43.06 38.70 -75.87
CA THR A 365 -43.29 37.29 -76.23
C THR A 365 -42.90 36.29 -75.14
N GLY A 366 -42.04 36.67 -74.15
CA GLY A 366 -41.43 35.78 -73.14
C GLY A 366 -40.38 34.90 -73.74
N ALA A 367 -39.94 35.05 -75.01
CA ALA A 367 -38.91 34.26 -75.59
C ALA A 367 -37.55 34.58 -74.98
N GLN A 368 -36.75 33.53 -74.72
CA GLN A 368 -35.38 33.61 -74.06
C GLN A 368 -34.31 33.04 -75.01
N GLN A 369 -33.17 33.73 -75.10
CA GLN A 369 -31.98 33.22 -75.75
C GLN A 369 -30.67 33.65 -75.08
N SER A 370 -29.66 32.76 -75.16
CA SER A 370 -28.33 33.04 -74.62
C SER A 370 -27.37 33.56 -75.75
N GLU A 371 -27.73 33.41 -76.97
CA GLU A 371 -26.95 33.87 -78.16
C GLU A 371 -27.91 34.48 -79.19
N GLY A 372 -27.49 35.60 -79.81
CA GLY A 372 -28.22 36.28 -80.85
C GLY A 372 -29.40 37.11 -80.30
N ILE A 373 -29.99 37.94 -81.16
CA ILE A 373 -31.16 38.77 -80.81
C ILE A 373 -32.40 38.18 -81.40
N LEU A 374 -33.44 38.05 -80.60
CA LEU A 374 -34.72 37.60 -81.00
C LEU A 374 -35.77 38.68 -80.80
N GLY A 375 -36.02 39.45 -81.76
CA GLY A 375 -37.08 40.42 -81.77
C GLY A 375 -37.01 41.46 -82.81
N THR A 376 -38.00 42.25 -82.95
CA THR A 376 -38.05 43.38 -83.82
C THR A 376 -37.71 44.67 -83.08
N TYR A 377 -37.46 45.75 -83.81
CA TYR A 377 -37.12 47.07 -83.26
C TYR A 377 -38.19 47.60 -82.26
N GLU A 378 -39.41 47.06 -82.30
CA GLU A 378 -40.49 47.47 -81.50
C GLU A 378 -40.63 46.70 -80.21
N ASP A 379 -39.80 45.71 -79.93
CA ASP A 379 -39.88 44.89 -78.70
C ASP A 379 -39.02 45.45 -77.56
N ASP A 380 -39.51 45.29 -76.35
CA ASP A 380 -38.77 45.57 -75.14
C ASP A 380 -38.00 44.33 -74.64
N PHE A 381 -36.74 44.50 -74.23
CA PHE A 381 -35.88 43.40 -73.80
C PHE A 381 -35.31 43.58 -72.41
N ASP A 382 -35.20 42.47 -71.69
CA ASP A 382 -34.39 42.37 -70.50
C ASP A 382 -33.12 41.60 -70.81
N ILE A 383 -31.99 42.22 -70.56
CA ILE A 383 -30.71 41.53 -70.60
C ILE A 383 -30.38 41.10 -69.18
N ILE A 384 -30.51 39.81 -68.92
CA ILE A 384 -30.25 39.21 -67.63
C ILE A 384 -28.84 38.68 -67.62
N ALA A 385 -27.98 39.25 -66.79
CA ALA A 385 -26.68 38.70 -66.46
C ALA A 385 -26.83 37.83 -65.21
N GLY A 386 -26.59 36.51 -65.39
CA GLY A 386 -26.56 35.56 -64.29
C GLY A 386 -25.09 35.33 -63.90
N ILE A 387 -24.78 35.44 -62.59
CA ILE A 387 -23.48 35.11 -62.02
C ILE A 387 -23.58 33.74 -61.37
N GLN A 388 -22.76 32.78 -61.82
CA GLN A 388 -22.65 31.47 -61.22
C GLN A 388 -21.25 31.28 -60.62
N GLY A 389 -21.21 30.84 -59.39
CA GLY A 389 -19.97 30.48 -58.68
C GLY A 389 -20.34 29.78 -57.35
N ALA A 390 -19.36 29.23 -56.67
CA ALA A 390 -19.55 28.46 -55.45
C ALA A 390 -19.99 29.31 -54.25
N TYR A 391 -20.52 30.52 -54.44
CA TYR A 391 -20.56 31.56 -53.40
C TYR A 391 -21.99 31.95 -52.93
N GLY A 392 -23.02 31.35 -53.45
CA GLY A 392 -24.43 31.56 -53.03
C GLY A 392 -24.75 33.03 -52.74
N ASP A 393 -25.33 33.31 -51.60
CA ASP A 393 -25.85 34.63 -51.18
C ASP A 393 -24.80 35.71 -50.91
N ARG A 394 -23.49 35.42 -51.14
CA ARG A 394 -22.37 36.35 -50.89
C ARG A 394 -21.91 37.11 -52.14
N LEU A 395 -22.53 36.88 -53.27
CA LEU A 395 -22.22 37.59 -54.48
C LEU A 395 -22.75 39.04 -54.35
N GLN A 396 -21.86 39.93 -53.99
CA GLN A 396 -22.16 41.37 -53.95
C GLN A 396 -21.31 42.05 -55.04
N GLY A 397 -21.92 42.97 -55.77
CA GLY A 397 -21.19 43.72 -56.79
C GLY A 397 -22.09 44.42 -57.75
N LYS A 398 -21.50 44.91 -58.83
CA LYS A 398 -22.21 45.61 -59.92
C LYS A 398 -21.75 45.04 -61.24
N ILE A 399 -22.66 44.81 -62.13
CA ILE A 399 -22.36 44.44 -63.50
C ILE A 399 -22.39 45.69 -64.36
N ARG A 400 -21.44 45.81 -65.29
CA ARG A 400 -21.38 46.80 -66.34
C ARG A 400 -21.70 46.12 -67.64
N PHE A 401 -22.64 46.67 -68.35
CA PHE A 401 -22.99 46.20 -69.67
C PHE A 401 -22.29 47.08 -70.70
N TYR A 402 -21.89 46.52 -71.85
CA TYR A 402 -21.29 47.22 -72.87
C TYR A 402 -21.97 46.86 -74.20
N ASP A 403 -22.24 47.90 -75.02
CA ASP A 403 -22.71 47.75 -76.40
C ASP A 403 -21.60 48.24 -77.37
N ASN A 404 -21.15 47.34 -78.24
CA ASN A 404 -20.07 47.62 -79.15
C ASN A 404 -18.85 48.32 -78.51
N GLY A 405 -18.50 47.89 -77.31
CA GLY A 405 -17.39 48.48 -76.51
C GLY A 405 -17.69 49.74 -75.76
N ASN A 406 -18.88 50.32 -75.89
CA ASN A 406 -19.31 51.49 -75.18
C ASN A 406 -20.06 51.03 -73.92
N GLN A 407 -19.69 51.56 -72.75
CA GLN A 407 -20.39 51.25 -71.54
C GLN A 407 -21.83 51.81 -71.61
N VAL A 408 -22.79 50.96 -71.34
CA VAL A 408 -24.14 51.37 -71.07
C VAL A 408 -24.14 52.23 -69.76
N PRO A 409 -24.84 53.37 -69.72
CA PRO A 409 -24.63 54.37 -68.68
C PRO A 409 -24.82 53.84 -67.25
N ASP A 410 -25.64 52.85 -67.04
CA ASP A 410 -25.98 52.34 -65.69
C ASP A 410 -25.12 51.13 -65.33
N THR A 411 -24.58 51.15 -64.10
CA THR A 411 -24.05 49.95 -63.44
C THR A 411 -25.12 49.30 -62.57
N ILE A 412 -25.44 48.05 -62.89
CA ILE A 412 -26.56 47.35 -62.23
C ILE A 412 -26.03 46.53 -61.07
N PRO A 413 -26.55 46.73 -59.80
CA PRO A 413 -26.19 45.89 -58.69
C PRO A 413 -26.68 44.47 -58.92
N VAL A 414 -25.85 43.50 -58.47
CA VAL A 414 -26.25 42.09 -58.42
C VAL A 414 -27.26 41.90 -57.31
N GLY A 415 -28.42 41.37 -57.65
CA GLY A 415 -29.46 41.02 -56.66
C GLY A 415 -29.11 39.78 -55.86
N GLU A 416 -29.92 39.49 -54.84
CA GLU A 416 -29.74 38.33 -53.92
C GLU A 416 -29.71 36.99 -54.66
N THR A 417 -30.34 36.91 -55.85
CA THR A 417 -30.36 35.70 -56.69
C THR A 417 -29.12 35.55 -57.57
N GLY A 418 -28.12 36.41 -57.44
CA GLY A 418 -26.93 36.40 -58.29
C GLY A 418 -27.20 36.92 -59.72
N THR A 419 -28.24 37.71 -59.93
CA THR A 419 -28.61 38.25 -61.25
C THR A 419 -28.61 39.79 -61.29
N ALA A 420 -28.28 40.35 -62.40
CA ALA A 420 -28.44 41.77 -62.68
C ALA A 420 -29.23 41.92 -63.99
N VAL A 421 -30.26 42.76 -64.00
CA VAL A 421 -31.17 42.91 -65.13
C VAL A 421 -31.04 44.31 -65.70
N LEU A 422 -30.61 44.42 -66.93
CA LEU A 422 -30.64 45.63 -67.71
C LEU A 422 -31.90 45.66 -68.53
N ASN A 423 -32.76 46.61 -68.25
CA ASN A 423 -34.00 46.83 -68.96
C ASN A 423 -33.74 47.72 -70.18
N LEU A 424 -33.95 47.21 -71.37
CA LEU A 424 -33.92 47.96 -72.60
C LEU A 424 -35.30 48.20 -73.04
N THR A 425 -35.76 49.47 -72.96
CA THR A 425 -37.10 49.92 -73.39
C THR A 425 -36.98 50.63 -74.73
N LYS A 426 -38.03 50.53 -75.50
CA LYS A 426 -38.17 51.23 -76.75
C LYS A 426 -37.93 52.73 -76.56
N PRO A 427 -37.07 53.39 -77.44
CA PRO A 427 -36.85 54.81 -77.32
C PRO A 427 -38.12 55.65 -77.66
#